data_c1b5b27ffe0ec2de35f7e05494bafdc9
#
_entry.id   c1b5b27ffe0ec2de35f7e05494bafdc9
#
_cell.length_a   1.000
_cell.length_b   1.000
_cell.length_c   1.000
_cell.angle_alpha   90.00
_cell.angle_beta   90.00
_cell.angle_gamma   90.00
#
_symmetry.space_group_name_H-M   'P 1'
#
loop_
_entity.id
_entity.type
_entity.pdbx_description
1 polymer ?
#
loop_
_entity_poly.entity_id
_entity_poly.type
_entity_poly.pdbx_seq_one_letter_code
_entity_poly.pdbx_strand_id
1 'polypeptide(L)'
;RSTLFPYTTLFRSLADDPGSQKFRRDMFRYFENTLRTDDMSIYTTVDLAISKKPGADYSAIVTVGVNGDGHWFVLDVEYGRYDPTQTMDAIFSAVQKWRPLCVGIEAVAYQSALQHFLEKEMPKRGCFFRIQPLKAEKKKELRIDALQPRFAVGSVWFRRDATWLEKMESELLAYPHGAHDDVIDALAYMEQIALSPVGAGSEDWSNIPIAGRM
;
A
#
# COMPACT_ATOMS: atom_id res chain seq x y z
N ARG A 1 -42.96 -10.30 -7.77
CA ARG A 1 -42.21 -9.25 -8.47
C ARG A 1 -40.99 -8.91 -7.65
N SER A 2 -39.86 -9.27 -8.18
CA SER A 2 -38.52 -8.99 -7.64
C SER A 2 -38.19 -7.50 -7.84
N THR A 3 -38.05 -6.76 -6.74
CA THR A 3 -37.54 -5.36 -6.77
C THR A 3 -36.02 -5.40 -6.77
N LEU A 4 -35.46 -5.25 -7.94
CA LEU A 4 -34.03 -5.00 -8.13
C LEU A 4 -33.65 -3.64 -7.52
N PHE A 5 -32.63 -3.62 -6.70
CA PHE A 5 -32.15 -2.49 -5.93
C PHE A 5 -31.63 -1.34 -6.81
N PRO A 6 -31.96 -0.06 -6.52
CA PRO A 6 -31.55 1.09 -7.31
C PRO A 6 -30.07 1.50 -7.14
N TYR A 7 -29.27 0.78 -6.33
CA TYR A 7 -27.88 1.14 -6.04
C TYR A 7 -26.91 0.93 -7.19
N THR A 8 -27.20 0.04 -8.13
CA THR A 8 -26.32 -0.24 -9.27
C THR A 8 -26.35 0.83 -10.35
N THR A 9 -27.38 1.67 -10.41
CA THR A 9 -27.53 2.69 -11.45
C THR A 9 -26.83 3.99 -11.09
N LEU A 10 -26.74 4.35 -9.79
CA LEU A 10 -26.08 5.58 -9.36
C LEU A 10 -24.55 5.49 -9.48
N PHE A 11 -23.97 4.32 -9.22
CA PHE A 11 -22.52 4.09 -9.41
C PHE A 11 -22.11 4.08 -10.89
N ARG A 12 -23.01 3.71 -11.78
CA ARG A 12 -22.73 3.72 -13.22
C ARG A 12 -22.65 5.14 -13.81
N SER A 13 -23.40 6.09 -13.29
CA SER A 13 -23.47 7.45 -13.86
C SER A 13 -22.33 8.38 -13.43
N LEU A 14 -21.61 8.07 -12.32
CA LEU A 14 -20.44 8.82 -11.88
C LEU A 14 -19.13 8.26 -12.46
N ALA A 15 -19.17 7.01 -12.98
CA ALA A 15 -18.02 6.33 -13.59
C ALA A 15 -17.88 6.64 -15.09
N ASP A 16 -18.83 7.32 -15.70
CA ASP A 16 -18.96 7.45 -17.16
C ASP A 16 -18.47 8.78 -17.76
N ASP A 17 -17.71 9.60 -17.00
CA ASP A 17 -16.93 10.68 -17.60
C ASP A 17 -15.47 10.23 -17.80
N PRO A 18 -15.09 9.74 -19.01
CA PRO A 18 -13.75 9.24 -19.30
C PRO A 18 -12.66 10.30 -19.12
N GLY A 19 -13.04 11.59 -19.02
CA GLY A 19 -12.10 12.69 -18.81
C GLY A 19 -11.72 12.95 -17.37
N SER A 20 -12.48 12.44 -16.39
CA SER A 20 -12.24 12.69 -14.95
C SER A 20 -11.61 11.48 -14.22
N GLN A 21 -11.71 10.27 -14.76
CA GLN A 21 -11.14 9.06 -14.18
C GLN A 21 -9.63 9.03 -14.28
N LYS A 22 -8.96 9.05 -13.12
CA LYS A 22 -7.50 8.99 -13.03
C LYS A 22 -6.94 7.57 -13.16
N PHE A 23 -7.69 6.57 -12.70
CA PHE A 23 -7.34 5.15 -12.81
C PHE A 23 -8.46 4.41 -13.53
N ARG A 24 -8.12 3.60 -14.52
CA ARG A 24 -9.08 2.86 -15.36
C ARG A 24 -8.79 1.37 -15.33
N ARG A 25 -9.81 0.54 -15.56
CA ARG A 25 -9.68 -0.93 -15.55
C ARG A 25 -8.64 -1.47 -16.54
N ASP A 26 -8.45 -0.81 -17.67
CA ASP A 26 -7.47 -1.21 -18.68
C ASP A 26 -6.00 -1.04 -18.23
N MET A 27 -5.78 -0.26 -17.17
CA MET A 27 -4.47 -0.08 -16.53
C MET A 27 -4.14 -1.19 -15.52
N PHE A 28 -5.14 -1.96 -15.06
CA PHE A 28 -4.94 -2.96 -14.01
C PHE A 28 -4.27 -4.20 -14.58
N ARG A 29 -3.31 -4.73 -13.84
CA ARG A 29 -2.60 -5.97 -14.14
C ARG A 29 -2.79 -6.95 -12.99
N TYR A 30 -2.80 -8.23 -13.30
CA TYR A 30 -3.08 -9.26 -12.31
C TYR A 30 -2.05 -10.37 -12.37
N PHE A 31 -1.76 -10.95 -11.21
CA PHE A 31 -0.93 -12.13 -11.08
C PHE A 31 -1.66 -13.23 -10.29
N GLU A 32 -1.24 -14.46 -10.50
CA GLU A 32 -1.78 -15.62 -9.80
C GLU A 32 -1.04 -15.89 -8.49
N ASN A 33 -1.67 -16.57 -7.56
CA ASN A 33 -1.11 -16.87 -6.23
C ASN A 33 0.15 -17.76 -6.25
N THR A 34 0.55 -18.24 -7.43
CA THR A 34 1.80 -19.00 -7.65
C THR A 34 3.04 -18.11 -7.78
N LEU A 35 2.90 -16.80 -7.70
CA LEU A 35 4.02 -15.86 -7.79
C LEU A 35 5.03 -16.13 -6.66
N ARG A 36 6.29 -16.32 -7.03
CA ARG A 36 7.40 -16.42 -6.07
C ARG A 36 7.86 -15.02 -5.67
N THR A 37 8.08 -14.84 -4.38
CA THR A 37 8.50 -13.56 -3.81
C THR A 37 9.95 -13.56 -3.33
N ASP A 38 10.69 -14.66 -3.55
CA ASP A 38 12.06 -14.86 -3.05
C ASP A 38 13.04 -13.80 -3.58
N ASP A 39 12.81 -13.33 -4.82
CA ASP A 39 13.68 -12.34 -5.49
C ASP A 39 13.09 -10.92 -5.42
N MET A 40 12.12 -10.68 -4.54
CA MET A 40 11.48 -9.38 -4.38
C MET A 40 11.93 -8.66 -3.12
N SER A 41 12.06 -7.36 -3.21
CA SER A 41 12.15 -6.48 -2.05
C SER A 41 10.74 -6.19 -1.53
N ILE A 42 10.42 -6.66 -0.33
CA ILE A 42 9.08 -6.52 0.24
C ILE A 42 9.03 -5.32 1.18
N TYR A 43 7.98 -4.52 1.05
CA TYR A 43 7.72 -3.33 1.86
C TYR A 43 6.29 -3.36 2.37
N THR A 44 6.06 -2.77 3.54
CA THR A 44 4.71 -2.59 4.09
C THR A 44 4.50 -1.12 4.45
N THR A 45 3.37 -0.56 4.08
CA THR A 45 2.95 0.79 4.47
C THR A 45 1.68 0.72 5.31
N VAL A 46 1.56 1.65 6.23
CA VAL A 46 0.43 1.75 7.17
C VAL A 46 -0.11 3.16 7.13
N ASP A 47 -1.37 3.28 6.74
CA ASP A 47 -2.18 4.49 6.91
C ASP A 47 -3.16 4.28 8.08
N LEU A 48 -3.17 5.20 9.03
CA LEU A 48 -3.89 5.02 10.29
C LEU A 48 -5.08 5.97 10.40
N ALA A 49 -6.28 5.41 10.54
CA ALA A 49 -7.44 6.19 10.95
C ALA A 49 -7.32 6.64 12.41
N ILE A 50 -7.58 7.92 12.66
CA ILE A 50 -7.50 8.52 14.00
C ILE A 50 -8.73 8.18 14.87
N SER A 51 -9.83 7.68 14.28
CA SER A 51 -11.11 7.51 14.98
C SER A 51 -11.86 6.24 14.57
N LYS A 52 -12.52 5.60 15.56
CA LYS A 52 -13.43 4.45 15.35
C LYS A 52 -14.89 4.83 15.17
N LYS A 53 -15.25 6.12 15.11
CA LYS A 53 -16.65 6.54 15.00
C LYS A 53 -17.30 5.97 13.72
N PRO A 54 -18.59 5.68 13.71
CA PRO A 54 -19.32 5.37 12.49
C PRO A 54 -19.08 6.48 11.45
N GLY A 55 -18.64 6.10 10.24
CA GLY A 55 -18.26 7.06 9.20
C GLY A 55 -16.79 7.53 9.25
N ALA A 56 -15.98 7.10 10.23
CA ALA A 56 -14.54 7.34 10.21
C ALA A 56 -13.84 6.50 9.13
N ASP A 57 -12.67 6.99 8.71
CA ASP A 57 -11.79 6.33 7.76
C ASP A 57 -11.31 4.97 8.29
N TYR A 58 -10.82 4.14 7.39
CA TYR A 58 -10.21 2.85 7.73
C TYR A 58 -8.73 3.02 7.97
N SER A 59 -8.17 2.26 8.93
CA SER A 59 -6.74 1.99 8.89
C SER A 59 -6.47 0.98 7.79
N ALA A 60 -5.45 1.23 6.99
CA ALA A 60 -5.05 0.35 5.90
C ALA A 60 -3.57 -0.04 6.01
N ILE A 61 -3.29 -1.32 5.80
CA ILE A 61 -1.95 -1.90 5.79
C ILE A 61 -1.77 -2.56 4.42
N VAL A 62 -0.83 -2.05 3.63
CA VAL A 62 -0.57 -2.54 2.28
C VAL A 62 0.83 -3.11 2.22
N THR A 63 0.97 -4.34 1.72
CA THR A 63 2.25 -5.00 1.51
C THR A 63 2.50 -5.19 0.02
N VAL A 64 3.67 -4.73 -0.44
CA VAL A 64 4.07 -4.77 -1.84
C VAL A 64 5.43 -5.45 -1.97
N GLY A 65 5.55 -6.36 -2.92
CA GLY A 65 6.81 -6.88 -3.42
C GLY A 65 7.26 -6.10 -4.65
N VAL A 66 8.52 -5.69 -4.67
CA VAL A 66 9.13 -5.00 -5.81
C VAL A 66 10.17 -5.92 -6.44
N ASN A 67 10.01 -6.23 -7.73
CA ASN A 67 10.97 -7.04 -8.46
C ASN A 67 12.14 -6.22 -9.01
N GLY A 68 13.12 -6.89 -9.62
CA GLY A 68 14.30 -6.25 -10.21
C GLY A 68 14.01 -5.23 -11.31
N ASP A 69 12.85 -5.31 -11.97
CA ASP A 69 12.42 -4.36 -13.00
C ASP A 69 11.66 -3.15 -12.42
N GLY A 70 11.49 -3.10 -11.10
CA GLY A 70 10.76 -2.04 -10.41
C GLY A 70 9.23 -2.17 -10.49
N HIS A 71 8.71 -3.31 -10.93
CA HIS A 71 7.28 -3.60 -10.89
C HIS A 71 6.82 -3.88 -9.46
N TRP A 72 5.65 -3.38 -9.12
CA TRP A 72 5.01 -3.56 -7.83
C TRP A 72 3.97 -4.66 -7.89
N PHE A 73 4.08 -5.61 -6.98
CA PHE A 73 3.11 -6.68 -6.79
C PHE A 73 2.43 -6.46 -5.44
N VAL A 74 1.17 -6.06 -5.43
CA VAL A 74 0.39 -5.91 -4.20
C VAL A 74 0.08 -7.31 -3.68
N LEU A 75 0.83 -7.71 -2.66
CA LEU A 75 0.80 -9.06 -2.09
C LEU A 75 -0.33 -9.22 -1.10
N ASP A 76 -0.59 -8.17 -0.30
CA ASP A 76 -1.60 -8.19 0.75
C ASP A 76 -2.13 -6.79 1.06
N VAL A 77 -3.40 -6.75 1.44
CA VAL A 77 -4.05 -5.53 1.93
C VAL A 77 -4.94 -5.93 3.09
N GLU A 78 -4.68 -5.35 4.24
CA GLU A 78 -5.53 -5.46 5.42
C GLU A 78 -6.10 -4.08 5.74
N TYR A 79 -7.38 -3.98 5.97
CA TYR A 79 -8.05 -2.73 6.27
C TYR A 79 -9.21 -2.94 7.23
N GLY A 80 -9.42 -1.96 8.10
CA GLY A 80 -10.48 -2.06 9.11
C GLY A 80 -10.52 -0.84 10.04
N ARG A 81 -11.55 -0.79 10.86
CA ARG A 81 -11.64 0.17 11.96
C ARG A 81 -11.02 -0.43 13.22
N TYR A 82 -9.71 -0.34 13.30
CA TYR A 82 -8.93 -0.96 14.36
C TYR A 82 -8.77 -0.03 15.56
N ASP A 83 -8.71 -0.63 16.77
CA ASP A 83 -8.11 0.06 17.92
C ASP A 83 -6.58 -0.04 17.88
N PRO A 84 -5.86 0.69 18.74
CA PRO A 84 -4.41 0.66 18.74
C PRO A 84 -3.83 -0.74 18.91
N THR A 85 -4.46 -1.60 19.70
CA THR A 85 -4.01 -3.00 19.90
C THR A 85 -4.22 -3.82 18.64
N GLN A 86 -5.42 -3.74 18.05
CA GLN A 86 -5.72 -4.41 16.79
C GLN A 86 -4.81 -3.94 15.65
N THR A 87 -4.51 -2.63 15.60
CA THR A 87 -3.56 -2.08 14.63
C THR A 87 -2.17 -2.67 14.80
N MET A 88 -1.67 -2.75 16.03
CA MET A 88 -0.38 -3.38 16.31
C MET A 88 -0.38 -4.86 15.90
N ASP A 89 -1.44 -5.60 16.26
CA ASP A 89 -1.56 -7.02 15.92
C ASP A 89 -1.57 -7.24 14.40
N ALA A 90 -2.27 -6.41 13.64
CA ALA A 90 -2.30 -6.44 12.20
C ALA A 90 -0.91 -6.15 11.58
N ILE A 91 -0.19 -5.15 12.10
CA ILE A 91 1.19 -4.85 11.66
C ILE A 91 2.11 -6.05 11.94
N PHE A 92 2.08 -6.62 13.15
CA PHE A 92 2.91 -7.79 13.48
C PHE A 92 2.56 -8.99 12.62
N SER A 93 1.27 -9.22 12.33
CA SER A 93 0.80 -10.27 11.43
C SER A 93 1.38 -10.10 10.02
N ALA A 94 1.30 -8.90 9.46
CA ALA A 94 1.86 -8.58 8.14
C ALA A 94 3.38 -8.80 8.12
N VAL A 95 4.10 -8.37 9.17
CA VAL A 95 5.56 -8.57 9.29
C VAL A 95 5.94 -10.04 9.38
N GLN A 96 5.24 -10.82 10.20
CA GLN A 96 5.51 -12.26 10.34
C GLN A 96 5.26 -13.02 9.03
N LYS A 97 4.20 -12.65 8.32
CA LYS A 97 3.81 -13.28 7.05
C LYS A 97 4.76 -12.93 5.90
N TRP A 98 5.08 -11.65 5.74
CA TRP A 98 5.74 -11.15 4.56
C TRP A 98 7.21 -10.76 4.75
N ARG A 99 7.67 -10.61 5.99
CA ARG A 99 9.05 -10.23 6.36
C ARG A 99 9.56 -9.02 5.57
N PRO A 100 8.84 -7.88 5.60
CA PRO A 100 9.21 -6.71 4.82
C PRO A 100 10.56 -6.14 5.29
N LEU A 101 11.28 -5.53 4.37
CA LEU A 101 12.54 -4.82 4.66
C LEU A 101 12.32 -3.64 5.61
N CYS A 102 11.17 -2.99 5.50
CA CYS A 102 10.72 -2.00 6.47
C CYS A 102 9.19 -1.86 6.45
N VAL A 103 8.66 -1.29 7.54
CA VAL A 103 7.28 -0.86 7.68
C VAL A 103 7.24 0.66 7.69
N GLY A 104 6.65 1.25 6.66
CA GLY A 104 6.42 2.69 6.57
C GLY A 104 5.19 3.09 7.37
N ILE A 105 5.34 4.05 8.29
CA ILE A 105 4.24 4.59 9.10
C ILE A 105 4.27 6.11 9.01
N GLU A 106 3.12 6.75 8.76
CA GLU A 106 3.02 8.20 8.67
C GLU A 106 3.50 8.88 9.97
N ALA A 107 4.31 9.93 9.86
CA ALA A 107 4.95 10.61 11.01
C ALA A 107 4.10 11.77 11.54
N VAL A 108 2.90 11.49 12.09
CA VAL A 108 2.11 12.47 12.84
C VAL A 108 2.08 12.10 14.33
N ALA A 109 1.66 13.04 15.19
CA ALA A 109 1.82 12.92 16.65
C ALA A 109 1.26 11.61 17.27
N TYR A 110 0.15 11.09 16.75
CA TYR A 110 -0.43 9.82 17.21
C TYR A 110 0.42 8.60 16.80
N GLN A 111 1.01 8.64 15.62
CA GLN A 111 1.85 7.56 15.11
C GLN A 111 3.20 7.48 15.82
N SER A 112 3.70 8.58 16.35
CA SER A 112 4.91 8.55 17.20
C SER A 112 4.68 7.74 18.49
N ALA A 113 3.47 7.81 19.06
CA ALA A 113 3.09 6.95 20.18
C ALA A 113 2.99 5.47 19.74
N LEU A 114 2.38 5.19 18.59
CA LEU A 114 2.29 3.83 18.05
C LEU A 114 3.68 3.24 17.79
N GLN A 115 4.59 4.00 17.19
CA GLN A 115 5.97 3.56 16.97
C GLN A 115 6.63 3.12 18.29
N HIS A 116 6.51 3.94 19.34
CA HIS A 116 7.06 3.60 20.65
C HIS A 116 6.45 2.31 21.23
N PHE A 117 5.13 2.10 21.04
CA PHE A 117 4.49 0.85 21.48
C PHE A 117 4.95 -0.35 20.66
N LEU A 118 5.10 -0.23 19.34
CA LEU A 118 5.63 -1.28 18.48
C LEU A 118 7.05 -1.67 18.91
N GLU A 119 7.94 -0.69 19.15
CA GLU A 119 9.31 -0.93 19.59
C GLU A 119 9.38 -1.67 20.95
N LYS A 120 8.45 -1.39 21.88
CA LYS A 120 8.33 -2.11 23.15
C LYS A 120 7.76 -3.53 23.02
N GLU A 121 6.90 -3.75 22.03
CA GLU A 121 6.29 -5.07 21.78
C GLU A 121 7.20 -6.00 20.96
N MET A 122 8.11 -5.48 20.13
CA MET A 122 9.04 -6.28 19.33
C MET A 122 9.80 -7.33 20.17
N PRO A 123 10.46 -6.98 21.29
CA PRO A 123 11.16 -7.97 22.13
C PRO A 123 10.22 -9.01 22.73
N LYS A 124 9.03 -8.58 23.16
CA LYS A 124 8.06 -9.51 23.79
C LYS A 124 7.51 -10.53 22.82
N ARG A 125 7.36 -10.13 21.55
CA ARG A 125 6.85 -11.01 20.47
C ARG A 125 7.97 -11.74 19.72
N GLY A 126 9.24 -11.43 20.00
CA GLY A 126 10.39 -11.96 19.26
C GLY A 126 10.35 -11.60 17.77
N CYS A 127 9.71 -10.50 17.41
CA CYS A 127 9.49 -10.07 16.04
C CYS A 127 10.03 -8.65 15.85
N PHE A 128 11.16 -8.53 15.16
CA PHE A 128 11.87 -7.28 14.97
C PHE A 128 11.78 -6.84 13.52
N PHE A 129 11.51 -5.55 13.31
CA PHE A 129 11.45 -4.95 11.97
C PHE A 129 11.82 -3.46 12.04
N ARG A 130 12.25 -2.94 10.89
CA ARG A 130 12.58 -1.51 10.76
C ARG A 130 11.30 -0.72 10.53
N ILE A 131 11.11 0.33 11.34
CA ILE A 131 10.05 1.33 11.12
C ILE A 131 10.67 2.49 10.33
N GLN A 132 10.04 2.88 9.24
CA GLN A 132 10.40 4.02 8.41
C GLN A 132 9.34 5.10 8.55
N PRO A 133 9.66 6.28 9.11
CA PRO A 133 8.72 7.39 9.14
C PRO A 133 8.37 7.86 7.72
N LEU A 134 7.09 7.97 7.43
CA LEU A 134 6.57 8.50 6.17
C LEU A 134 6.15 9.95 6.35
N LYS A 135 6.43 10.79 5.36
CA LYS A 135 6.13 12.21 5.42
C LYS A 135 4.77 12.53 4.81
N ALA A 136 3.92 13.20 5.58
CA ALA A 136 2.63 13.73 5.12
C ALA A 136 2.78 15.11 4.42
N GLU A 137 3.95 15.45 3.87
CA GLU A 137 4.24 16.78 3.31
C GLU A 137 3.38 17.13 2.10
N LYS A 138 2.89 16.12 1.37
CA LYS A 138 2.01 16.31 0.21
C LYS A 138 0.55 16.13 0.63
N LYS A 139 -0.33 16.92 0.01
CA LYS A 139 -1.77 16.66 0.11
C LYS A 139 -2.05 15.23 -0.37
N LYS A 140 -3.04 14.56 0.23
CA LYS A 140 -3.45 13.19 -0.08
C LYS A 140 -3.64 12.97 -1.59
N GLU A 141 -4.31 13.91 -2.24
CA GLU A 141 -4.57 13.83 -3.69
C GLU A 141 -3.25 13.81 -4.51
N LEU A 142 -2.28 14.63 -4.17
CA LEU A 142 -0.98 14.66 -4.87
C LEU A 142 -0.18 13.38 -4.65
N ARG A 143 -0.37 12.73 -3.51
CA ARG A 143 0.29 11.47 -3.17
C ARG A 143 -0.31 10.33 -3.99
N ILE A 144 -1.64 10.24 -4.04
CA ILE A 144 -2.36 9.24 -4.84
C ILE A 144 -2.12 9.47 -6.34
N ASP A 145 -2.11 10.74 -6.80
CA ASP A 145 -1.82 11.08 -8.20
C ASP A 145 -0.43 10.61 -8.65
N ALA A 146 0.53 10.53 -7.73
CA ALA A 146 1.87 10.02 -8.04
C ALA A 146 1.88 8.54 -8.48
N LEU A 147 0.83 7.78 -8.20
CA LEU A 147 0.68 6.40 -8.69
C LEU A 147 0.33 6.32 -10.17
N GLN A 148 -0.27 7.38 -10.77
CA GLN A 148 -0.77 7.33 -12.14
C GLN A 148 0.26 6.87 -13.18
N PRO A 149 1.52 7.36 -13.18
CA PRO A 149 2.52 6.89 -14.13
C PRO A 149 2.77 5.37 -14.06
N ARG A 150 2.78 4.79 -12.84
CA ARG A 150 2.96 3.35 -12.66
C ARG A 150 1.80 2.55 -13.25
N PHE A 151 0.58 3.01 -13.02
CA PHE A 151 -0.62 2.38 -13.60
C PHE A 151 -0.65 2.53 -15.11
N ALA A 152 -0.29 3.70 -15.64
CA ALA A 152 -0.27 3.95 -17.08
C ALA A 152 0.69 3.02 -17.84
N VAL A 153 1.86 2.71 -17.25
CA VAL A 153 2.83 1.77 -17.85
C VAL A 153 2.58 0.31 -17.46
N GLY A 154 1.56 0.03 -16.62
CA GLY A 154 1.22 -1.33 -16.21
C GLY A 154 2.23 -1.97 -15.27
N SER A 155 2.91 -1.17 -14.44
CA SER A 155 3.92 -1.67 -13.48
C SER A 155 3.38 -1.98 -12.09
N VAL A 156 2.05 -1.89 -11.87
CA VAL A 156 1.37 -2.30 -10.64
C VAL A 156 0.49 -3.50 -10.92
N TRP A 157 0.68 -4.56 -10.13
CA TRP A 157 0.03 -5.84 -10.30
C TRP A 157 -0.74 -6.23 -9.04
N PHE A 158 -1.95 -6.74 -9.20
CA PHE A 158 -2.82 -7.19 -8.11
C PHE A 158 -2.95 -8.71 -8.10
N ARG A 159 -3.05 -9.29 -6.91
CA ARG A 159 -3.33 -10.72 -6.77
C ARG A 159 -4.79 -10.99 -7.14
N ARG A 160 -5.01 -11.83 -8.15
CA ARG A 160 -6.34 -12.08 -8.75
C ARG A 160 -7.35 -12.69 -7.79
N ASP A 161 -6.92 -13.58 -6.92
CA ASP A 161 -7.75 -14.32 -5.96
C ASP A 161 -7.83 -13.63 -4.57
N ALA A 162 -7.36 -12.40 -4.45
CA ALA A 162 -7.32 -11.71 -3.16
C ALA A 162 -8.70 -11.21 -2.74
N THR A 163 -9.03 -11.42 -1.47
CA THR A 163 -10.30 -10.97 -0.87
C THR A 163 -10.43 -9.45 -0.82
N TRP A 164 -9.32 -8.74 -0.83
CA TRP A 164 -9.25 -7.28 -0.81
C TRP A 164 -9.28 -6.64 -2.22
N LEU A 165 -9.22 -7.44 -3.29
CA LEU A 165 -9.07 -6.92 -4.66
C LEU A 165 -10.21 -5.97 -5.04
N GLU A 166 -11.46 -6.35 -4.77
CA GLU A 166 -12.64 -5.52 -5.06
C GLU A 166 -12.57 -4.16 -4.37
N LYS A 167 -12.10 -4.12 -3.12
CA LYS A 167 -11.93 -2.87 -2.36
C LYS A 167 -10.90 -1.96 -3.01
N MET A 168 -9.72 -2.48 -3.34
CA MET A 168 -8.64 -1.74 -4.01
C MET A 168 -9.11 -1.18 -5.36
N GLU A 169 -9.72 -2.01 -6.20
CA GLU A 169 -10.23 -1.58 -7.51
C GLU A 169 -11.33 -0.53 -7.38
N SER A 170 -12.26 -0.70 -6.43
CA SER A 170 -13.36 0.23 -6.24
C SER A 170 -12.87 1.62 -5.82
N GLU A 171 -11.88 1.71 -4.94
CA GLU A 171 -11.28 2.99 -4.55
C GLU A 171 -10.54 3.64 -5.72
N LEU A 172 -9.73 2.89 -6.46
CA LEU A 172 -9.02 3.41 -7.65
C LEU A 172 -9.99 3.94 -8.70
N LEU A 173 -11.04 3.18 -9.02
CA LEU A 173 -12.02 3.57 -10.04
C LEU A 173 -12.90 4.75 -9.61
N ALA A 174 -13.15 4.90 -8.31
CA ALA A 174 -13.96 6.00 -7.77
C ALA A 174 -13.13 7.28 -7.55
N TYR A 175 -11.81 7.19 -7.52
CA TYR A 175 -10.94 8.33 -7.24
C TYR A 175 -10.97 9.37 -8.38
N PRO A 176 -11.05 10.70 -8.09
CA PRO A 176 -10.94 11.34 -6.77
C PRO A 176 -12.28 11.57 -6.03
N HIS A 177 -13.38 11.03 -6.53
CA HIS A 177 -14.73 11.34 -6.03
C HIS A 177 -15.29 10.24 -5.10
N GLY A 178 -14.50 9.22 -4.79
CA GLY A 178 -14.87 8.12 -3.90
C GLY A 178 -15.12 8.57 -2.45
N ALA A 179 -16.00 7.84 -1.74
CA ALA A 179 -16.24 8.08 -0.32
C ALA A 179 -15.07 7.63 0.58
N HIS A 180 -14.24 6.73 0.09
CA HIS A 180 -13.06 6.19 0.77
C HIS A 180 -11.91 6.05 -0.22
N ASP A 181 -10.71 6.35 0.25
CA ASP A 181 -9.45 6.28 -0.48
C ASP A 181 -8.29 5.84 0.42
N ASP A 182 -8.60 5.19 1.56
CA ASP A 182 -7.64 4.83 2.60
C ASP A 182 -6.66 3.75 2.11
N VAL A 183 -7.17 2.77 1.35
CA VAL A 183 -6.35 1.67 0.84
C VAL A 183 -5.41 2.16 -0.27
N ILE A 184 -5.89 3.01 -1.16
CA ILE A 184 -5.05 3.57 -2.22
C ILE A 184 -4.07 4.61 -1.69
N ASP A 185 -4.40 5.31 -0.59
CA ASP A 185 -3.46 6.21 0.07
C ASP A 185 -2.34 5.45 0.76
N ALA A 186 -2.66 4.35 1.47
CA ALA A 186 -1.64 3.44 2.00
C ALA A 186 -0.73 2.90 0.88
N LEU A 187 -1.29 2.53 -0.29
CA LEU A 187 -0.48 2.13 -1.45
C LEU A 187 0.40 3.29 -1.95
N ALA A 188 -0.11 4.52 -1.96
CA ALA A 188 0.63 5.69 -2.45
C ALA A 188 1.84 6.05 -1.57
N TYR A 189 1.78 5.77 -0.29
CA TYR A 189 2.94 5.92 0.60
C TYR A 189 4.12 5.01 0.21
N MET A 190 3.87 3.95 -0.54
CA MET A 190 4.92 3.06 -1.04
C MET A 190 5.96 3.80 -1.89
N GLU A 191 5.59 4.89 -2.57
CA GLU A 191 6.53 5.73 -3.33
C GLU A 191 7.68 6.30 -2.48
N GLN A 192 7.48 6.44 -1.16
CA GLN A 192 8.52 6.96 -0.28
C GLN A 192 9.53 5.91 0.16
N ILE A 193 9.16 4.62 0.18
CA ILE A 193 10.01 3.55 0.73
C ILE A 193 10.49 2.56 -0.33
N ALA A 194 9.71 2.30 -1.36
CA ALA A 194 10.05 1.36 -2.42
C ALA A 194 11.10 1.91 -3.40
N LEU A 195 11.29 3.23 -3.44
CA LEU A 195 12.34 3.90 -4.22
C LEU A 195 13.66 4.03 -3.47
N SER A 196 13.65 3.82 -2.15
CA SER A 196 14.85 3.86 -1.32
C SER A 196 15.25 2.43 -1.00
N PRO A 197 16.26 1.84 -1.69
CA PRO A 197 16.77 0.53 -1.32
C PRO A 197 17.14 0.57 0.16
N VAL A 198 16.60 -0.36 0.96
CA VAL A 198 16.98 -0.47 2.37
C VAL A 198 18.43 -0.93 2.41
N GLY A 199 19.34 -0.06 2.82
CA GLY A 199 20.77 -0.33 2.81
C GLY A 199 21.59 0.48 1.80
N ALA A 200 20.99 1.30 0.95
CA ALA A 200 21.69 2.34 0.23
C ALA A 200 22.03 3.53 1.16
N GLY A 201 22.71 3.26 2.26
CA GLY A 201 23.62 4.21 2.84
C GLY A 201 24.72 4.35 1.82
N SER A 202 24.78 5.49 1.12
CA SER A 202 25.90 6.07 0.38
C SER A 202 27.07 5.15 -0.06
N GLU A 203 26.81 3.92 -0.45
CA GLU A 203 27.79 3.16 -1.22
C GLU A 203 27.65 3.63 -2.66
N ASP A 204 28.62 4.47 -3.03
CA ASP A 204 28.86 4.90 -4.39
C ASP A 204 29.17 3.66 -5.26
N TRP A 205 28.14 3.15 -5.92
CA TRP A 205 28.24 2.00 -6.83
C TRP A 205 29.09 2.31 -8.08
N SER A 206 29.57 3.55 -8.23
CA SER A 206 30.47 3.94 -9.32
C SER A 206 31.87 3.26 -9.24
N ASN A 207 32.19 2.63 -8.11
CA ASN A 207 33.48 1.99 -7.84
C ASN A 207 33.48 0.46 -7.82
N ILE A 208 32.46 -0.20 -8.37
CA ILE A 208 32.56 -1.64 -8.59
C ILE A 208 33.52 -1.90 -9.74
N PRO A 209 34.68 -2.54 -9.51
CA PRO A 209 35.58 -2.90 -10.60
C PRO A 209 34.87 -3.90 -11.50
N ILE A 210 34.55 -3.49 -12.73
CA ILE A 210 34.10 -4.40 -13.78
C ILE A 210 35.29 -5.33 -14.04
N ALA A 211 35.18 -6.56 -13.52
CA ALA A 211 36.17 -7.61 -13.81
C ALA A 211 36.22 -7.81 -15.34
N GLY A 212 37.45 -7.67 -15.87
CA GLY A 212 37.73 -7.46 -17.26
C GLY A 212 37.17 -8.53 -18.20
N ARG A 213 36.78 -8.06 -19.36
CA ARG A 213 36.75 -8.87 -20.57
C ARG A 213 38.18 -9.31 -20.91
N MET A 214 38.42 -10.61 -20.91
CA MET A 214 39.41 -11.22 -21.80
C MET A 214 38.69 -11.64 -23.09
#